data_0c099ee604119b214c0bef36aff68a56
#
_entry.id   0c099ee604119b214c0bef36aff68a56
#
_cell.length_a   1.000
_cell.length_b   1.000
_cell.length_c   1.000
_cell.angle_alpha   90.00
_cell.angle_beta   90.00
_cell.angle_gamma   90.00
#
_symmetry.space_group_name_H-M   'P 1'
#
loop_
_entity.id
_entity.type
_entity.pdbx_description
1 polymer ?
#
loop_
_entity_poly.entity_id
_entity_poly.type
_entity_poly.pdbx_seq_one_letter_code
_entity_poly.pdbx_strand_id
1 'polypeptide(L)'
;FVLLDENDKLIGDTVSYRDGRTENIRGEVFNIISEKELFKLTGIASQPFNTIYQLYALKKESPEYFEKAKTYLMLPEYFNFRLTGIKMNEFTNASTTQLVSAKTREYDKEIIEKLGLPFGIFGKLHMPSTVVGELLPEIREQVGYNCKVVLAASHDTGSAVMTVPDEEGAIYISSGTWSLMGVLLKNPNCTDEAEKAGFTNEGAYNGDVRFLKNITGFWIVQQLREQIPIAEGFGEMCAMAEKSGYDTPLDVNSELLFSPENMEQAVLHQLEIQGAPKPKNVAQLLASVYHGMAKSYHDTVIELEKITKKTYDTIYIIGGGSQNTLVNRLTEEYTG
;
A
#
# COMPACT_ATOMS: atom_id res chain seq x y z
N PHE A 1 -9.16 10.63 0.00
CA PHE A 1 -9.35 11.73 0.96
C PHE A 1 -10.57 12.57 0.63
N VAL A 2 -10.96 13.43 1.58
CA VAL A 2 -11.99 14.46 1.41
C VAL A 2 -11.45 15.82 1.86
N LEU A 3 -12.02 16.88 1.29
CA LEU A 3 -11.88 18.26 1.76
C LEU A 3 -13.23 18.74 2.27
N LEU A 4 -13.24 19.41 3.42
CA LEU A 4 -14.46 20.01 4.01
C LEU A 4 -14.31 21.53 4.09
N ASP A 5 -15.42 22.24 3.84
CA ASP A 5 -15.50 23.68 3.99
C ASP A 5 -15.68 24.13 5.46
N GLU A 6 -15.92 25.41 5.68
CA GLU A 6 -16.16 25.99 7.01
C GLU A 6 -17.44 25.50 7.69
N ASN A 7 -18.39 24.94 6.93
CA ASN A 7 -19.64 24.36 7.40
C ASN A 7 -19.61 22.84 7.44
N ASP A 8 -18.42 22.24 7.34
CA ASP A 8 -18.20 20.79 7.31
C ASP A 8 -18.88 20.06 6.12
N LYS A 9 -19.11 20.78 5.03
CA LYS A 9 -19.64 20.20 3.79
C LYS A 9 -18.49 19.75 2.89
N LEU A 10 -18.71 18.65 2.18
CA LEU A 10 -17.78 18.15 1.17
C LEU A 10 -17.55 19.19 0.08
N ILE A 11 -16.27 19.36 -0.29
CA ILE A 11 -15.84 20.14 -1.45
C ILE A 11 -15.47 19.15 -2.55
N GLY A 12 -16.36 19.01 -3.53
CA GLY A 12 -16.21 18.05 -4.62
C GLY A 12 -16.37 16.58 -4.20
N ASP A 13 -16.21 15.71 -5.17
CA ASP A 13 -16.30 14.25 -4.99
C ASP A 13 -14.96 13.64 -4.63
N THR A 14 -15.01 12.48 -4.00
CA THR A 14 -13.80 11.63 -3.79
C THR A 14 -13.45 10.94 -5.10
N VAL A 15 -12.14 10.87 -5.39
CA VAL A 15 -11.63 10.25 -6.60
C VAL A 15 -10.84 8.98 -6.24
N SER A 16 -10.99 7.95 -7.07
CA SER A 16 -10.24 6.71 -6.91
C SER A 16 -8.73 6.96 -6.95
N TYR A 17 -7.96 6.26 -6.13
CA TYR A 17 -6.51 6.31 -6.16
C TYR A 17 -5.92 5.72 -7.47
N ARG A 18 -6.71 4.96 -8.23
CA ARG A 18 -6.34 4.40 -9.55
C ARG A 18 -6.70 5.33 -10.72
N ASP A 19 -7.22 6.54 -10.44
CA ASP A 19 -7.49 7.53 -11.48
C ASP A 19 -6.19 8.01 -12.12
N GLY A 20 -6.18 8.16 -13.45
CA GLY A 20 -5.00 8.54 -14.22
C GLY A 20 -4.50 9.98 -14.01
N ARG A 21 -5.20 10.82 -13.21
CA ARG A 21 -4.80 12.22 -12.96
C ARG A 21 -3.39 12.41 -12.43
N THR A 22 -2.81 11.37 -11.79
CA THR A 22 -1.47 11.44 -11.19
C THR A 22 -0.34 10.97 -12.10
N GLU A 23 -0.63 10.48 -13.31
CA GLU A 23 0.36 9.84 -14.19
C GLU A 23 1.60 10.73 -14.48
N ASN A 24 1.39 12.00 -14.74
CA ASN A 24 2.48 12.94 -15.04
C ASN A 24 2.85 13.85 -13.86
N ILE A 25 2.15 13.73 -12.73
CA ILE A 25 2.28 14.65 -11.59
C ILE A 25 3.57 14.42 -10.81
N ARG A 26 4.05 13.18 -10.71
CA ARG A 26 5.29 12.84 -9.99
C ARG A 26 6.47 13.69 -10.45
N GLY A 27 6.68 13.79 -11.78
CA GLY A 27 7.77 14.59 -12.34
C GLY A 27 7.68 16.07 -11.99
N GLU A 28 6.47 16.63 -11.93
CA GLU A 28 6.27 18.01 -11.53
C GLU A 28 6.57 18.23 -10.04
N VAL A 29 6.12 17.31 -9.18
CA VAL A 29 6.44 17.37 -7.75
C VAL A 29 7.95 17.23 -7.53
N PHE A 30 8.63 16.36 -8.27
CA PHE A 30 10.09 16.18 -8.16
C PHE A 30 10.89 17.41 -8.64
N ASN A 31 10.32 18.26 -9.49
CA ASN A 31 10.92 19.54 -9.82
C ASN A 31 10.85 20.56 -8.65
N ILE A 32 9.97 20.33 -7.68
CA ILE A 32 9.81 21.17 -6.47
C ILE A 32 10.61 20.60 -5.29
N ILE A 33 10.47 19.29 -5.06
CA ILE A 33 11.19 18.55 -4.02
C ILE A 33 11.64 17.24 -4.66
N SER A 34 12.96 16.99 -4.71
CA SER A 34 13.48 15.77 -5.34
C SER A 34 12.97 14.51 -4.65
N GLU A 35 12.84 13.40 -5.41
CA GLU A 35 12.43 12.10 -4.87
C GLU A 35 13.28 11.69 -3.67
N LYS A 36 14.60 11.83 -3.81
CA LYS A 36 15.55 11.54 -2.73
C LYS A 36 15.33 12.40 -1.47
N GLU A 37 15.01 13.68 -1.63
CA GLU A 37 14.70 14.56 -0.49
C GLU A 37 13.38 14.16 0.17
N LEU A 38 12.34 13.86 -0.62
CA LEU A 38 11.07 13.36 -0.11
C LEU A 38 11.24 12.06 0.65
N PHE A 39 11.99 11.09 0.11
CA PHE A 39 12.26 9.84 0.82
C PHE A 39 13.03 10.08 2.13
N LYS A 40 14.04 10.93 2.13
CA LYS A 40 14.77 11.30 3.35
C LYS A 40 13.88 11.90 4.44
N LEU A 41 12.92 12.74 4.05
CA LEU A 41 12.02 13.43 4.99
C LEU A 41 10.90 12.51 5.49
N THR A 42 10.33 11.70 4.61
CA THR A 42 9.12 10.92 4.90
C THR A 42 9.37 9.42 5.08
N GLY A 43 10.44 8.90 4.49
CA GLY A 43 10.73 7.46 4.42
C GLY A 43 9.80 6.69 3.48
N ILE A 44 8.92 7.36 2.75
CA ILE A 44 7.90 6.73 1.91
C ILE A 44 8.38 6.61 0.46
N ALA A 45 8.40 5.39 -0.05
CA ALA A 45 8.69 5.12 -1.45
C ALA A 45 7.64 5.77 -2.36
N SER A 46 8.10 6.39 -3.43
CA SER A 46 7.22 7.12 -4.34
C SER A 46 6.39 6.17 -5.19
N GLN A 47 5.07 6.23 -5.01
CA GLN A 47 4.10 5.50 -5.81
C GLN A 47 3.11 6.49 -6.44
N PRO A 48 2.64 6.27 -7.68
CA PRO A 48 1.77 7.23 -8.37
C PRO A 48 0.48 7.55 -7.61
N PHE A 49 0.05 6.66 -6.73
CA PHE A 49 -1.16 6.79 -5.91
C PHE A 49 -0.94 7.45 -4.55
N ASN A 50 0.30 7.84 -4.16
CA ASN A 50 0.47 8.56 -2.89
C ASN A 50 -0.32 9.86 -2.88
N THR A 51 -0.86 10.21 -1.73
CA THR A 51 -1.76 11.35 -1.56
C THR A 51 -1.12 12.69 -1.95
N ILE A 52 0.20 12.83 -1.78
CA ILE A 52 0.93 14.03 -2.21
C ILE A 52 0.66 14.36 -3.69
N TYR A 53 0.67 13.35 -4.57
CA TYR A 53 0.43 13.54 -6.01
C TYR A 53 -1.05 13.82 -6.30
N GLN A 54 -1.96 13.16 -5.59
CA GLN A 54 -3.39 13.39 -5.73
C GLN A 54 -3.77 14.83 -5.32
N LEU A 55 -3.23 15.33 -4.21
CA LEU A 55 -3.47 16.70 -3.75
C LEU A 55 -2.86 17.73 -4.71
N TYR A 56 -1.65 17.47 -5.22
CA TYR A 56 -1.02 18.36 -6.18
C TYR A 56 -1.77 18.40 -7.53
N ALA A 57 -2.26 17.24 -8.01
CA ALA A 57 -3.13 17.17 -9.18
C ALA A 57 -4.42 17.97 -8.97
N LEU A 58 -5.10 17.75 -7.85
CA LEU A 58 -6.32 18.47 -7.51
C LEU A 58 -6.10 19.99 -7.43
N LYS A 59 -4.98 20.41 -6.85
CA LYS A 59 -4.63 21.83 -6.80
C LYS A 59 -4.47 22.46 -8.19
N LYS A 60 -3.93 21.71 -9.16
CA LYS A 60 -3.82 22.19 -10.54
C LYS A 60 -5.16 22.23 -11.26
N GLU A 61 -6.01 21.24 -11.03
CA GLU A 61 -7.30 21.11 -11.69
C GLU A 61 -8.36 22.05 -11.11
N SER A 62 -8.36 22.22 -9.78
CA SER A 62 -9.39 22.95 -9.03
C SER A 62 -8.79 23.70 -7.83
N PRO A 63 -7.96 24.73 -8.08
CA PRO A 63 -7.28 25.48 -7.00
C PRO A 63 -8.28 26.12 -6.02
N GLU A 64 -9.48 26.49 -6.47
CA GLU A 64 -10.55 27.07 -5.65
C GLU A 64 -11.05 26.11 -4.54
N TYR A 65 -10.77 24.81 -4.65
CA TYR A 65 -11.09 23.86 -3.58
C TYR A 65 -10.24 24.14 -2.33
N PHE A 66 -8.97 24.47 -2.53
CA PHE A 66 -8.06 24.78 -1.42
C PHE A 66 -8.28 26.15 -0.79
N GLU A 67 -8.89 27.09 -1.52
CA GLU A 67 -9.33 28.38 -0.97
C GLU A 67 -10.49 28.20 0.03
N LYS A 68 -11.38 27.26 -0.26
CA LYS A 68 -12.56 26.95 0.57
C LYS A 68 -12.27 25.93 1.68
N ALA A 69 -11.32 25.04 1.47
CA ALA A 69 -11.02 23.94 2.39
C ALA A 69 -10.59 24.46 3.77
N LYS A 70 -11.17 23.88 4.82
CA LYS A 70 -10.83 24.09 6.22
C LYS A 70 -10.36 22.82 6.90
N THR A 71 -10.67 21.65 6.31
CA THR A 71 -10.29 20.36 6.87
C THR A 71 -9.98 19.37 5.78
N TYR A 72 -8.90 18.65 5.96
CA TYR A 72 -8.49 17.47 5.20
C TYR A 72 -8.70 16.22 6.07
N LEU A 73 -9.36 15.19 5.56
CA LEU A 73 -9.50 13.88 6.20
C LEU A 73 -9.25 12.77 5.19
N MET A 74 -8.63 11.68 5.64
CA MET A 74 -8.67 10.43 4.89
C MET A 74 -10.08 9.84 4.97
N LEU A 75 -10.43 8.90 4.08
CA LEU A 75 -11.79 8.35 4.03
C LEU A 75 -12.25 7.66 5.33
N PRO A 76 -11.44 6.81 6.00
CA PRO A 76 -11.85 6.21 7.26
C PRO A 76 -12.17 7.26 8.33
N GLU A 77 -11.37 8.32 8.42
CA GLU A 77 -11.55 9.41 9.38
C GLU A 77 -12.77 10.27 9.04
N TYR A 78 -13.09 10.41 7.74
CA TYR A 78 -14.33 11.05 7.33
C TYR A 78 -15.56 10.24 7.78
N PHE A 79 -15.53 8.92 7.70
CA PHE A 79 -16.62 8.10 8.25
C PHE A 79 -16.72 8.21 9.78
N ASN A 80 -15.58 8.22 10.49
CA ASN A 80 -15.58 8.47 11.94
C ASN A 80 -16.18 9.84 12.28
N PHE A 81 -15.83 10.88 11.51
CA PHE A 81 -16.45 12.21 11.64
C PHE A 81 -17.97 12.16 11.40
N ARG A 82 -18.45 11.46 10.37
CA ARG A 82 -19.89 11.33 10.09
C ARG A 82 -20.63 10.59 11.19
N LEU A 83 -19.97 9.69 11.92
CA LEU A 83 -20.57 8.96 13.05
C LEU A 83 -20.58 9.76 14.34
N THR A 84 -19.59 10.63 14.56
CA THR A 84 -19.34 11.26 15.88
C THR A 84 -19.39 12.79 15.87
N GLY A 85 -19.31 13.44 14.71
CA GLY A 85 -19.12 14.89 14.58
C GLY A 85 -17.68 15.36 14.95
N ILE A 86 -16.76 14.47 15.25
CA ILE A 86 -15.39 14.79 15.69
C ILE A 86 -14.39 14.45 14.57
N LYS A 87 -13.57 15.43 14.20
CA LYS A 87 -12.55 15.30 13.16
C LYS A 87 -11.22 14.89 13.81
N MET A 88 -10.69 13.73 13.42
CA MET A 88 -9.37 13.24 13.83
C MET A 88 -8.71 12.56 12.64
N ASN A 89 -7.41 12.80 12.44
CA ASN A 89 -6.59 12.07 11.45
C ASN A 89 -5.82 10.95 12.13
N GLU A 90 -5.80 9.76 11.54
CA GLU A 90 -5.13 8.59 12.08
C GLU A 90 -3.73 8.44 11.45
N PHE A 91 -2.76 8.05 12.27
CA PHE A 91 -1.35 8.05 11.92
C PHE A 91 -0.97 6.99 10.88
N THR A 92 -1.47 5.75 10.99
CA THR A 92 -0.98 4.64 10.12
C THR A 92 -1.33 4.90 8.66
N ASN A 93 -2.54 5.40 8.39
CA ASN A 93 -2.96 5.74 7.05
C ASN A 93 -2.32 7.06 6.58
N ALA A 94 -2.27 8.08 7.43
CA ALA A 94 -1.61 9.34 7.09
C ALA A 94 -0.14 9.16 6.74
N SER A 95 0.58 8.22 7.37
CA SER A 95 2.00 7.95 7.11
C SER A 95 2.26 7.56 5.65
N THR A 96 1.29 6.96 4.94
CA THR A 96 1.44 6.54 3.54
C THR A 96 1.34 7.69 2.53
N THR A 97 0.94 8.88 3.00
CA THR A 97 0.63 10.03 2.13
C THR A 97 1.84 10.68 1.46
N GLN A 98 3.06 10.39 1.95
CA GLN A 98 4.30 11.10 1.61
C GLN A 98 4.28 12.59 2.05
N LEU A 99 3.43 12.92 3.05
CA LEU A 99 3.30 14.26 3.65
C LEU A 99 3.62 14.27 5.15
N VAL A 100 3.91 13.09 5.73
CA VAL A 100 4.23 12.95 7.15
C VAL A 100 5.72 12.78 7.32
N SER A 101 6.31 13.57 8.22
CA SER A 101 7.73 13.48 8.55
C SER A 101 8.04 12.17 9.29
N ALA A 102 8.99 11.40 8.77
CA ALA A 102 9.48 10.18 9.42
C ALA A 102 10.06 10.47 10.83
N LYS A 103 10.59 11.67 11.06
CA LYS A 103 11.22 12.08 12.31
C LYS A 103 10.20 12.51 13.36
N THR A 104 9.25 13.39 12.99
CA THR A 104 8.31 14.00 13.95
C THR A 104 7.01 13.20 14.05
N ARG A 105 6.67 12.38 13.04
CA ARG A 105 5.42 11.64 12.91
C ARG A 105 4.19 12.54 12.83
N GLU A 106 4.38 13.76 12.35
CA GLU A 106 3.33 14.76 12.10
C GLU A 106 3.40 15.18 10.63
N TYR A 107 2.35 15.80 10.13
CA TYR A 107 2.38 16.40 8.79
C TYR A 107 3.54 17.38 8.66
N ASP A 108 4.32 17.22 7.60
CA ASP A 108 5.51 18.05 7.36
C ASP A 108 5.09 19.37 6.70
N LYS A 109 5.19 20.44 7.48
CA LYS A 109 4.80 21.77 7.04
C LYS A 109 5.63 22.25 5.83
N GLU A 110 6.92 21.96 5.80
CA GLU A 110 7.81 22.41 4.74
C GLU A 110 7.45 21.75 3.40
N ILE A 111 7.20 20.44 3.38
CA ILE A 111 6.74 19.72 2.18
C ILE A 111 5.41 20.32 1.68
N ILE A 112 4.44 20.46 2.57
CA ILE A 112 3.08 20.91 2.24
C ILE A 112 3.11 22.33 1.67
N GLU A 113 3.84 23.25 2.31
CA GLU A 113 3.95 24.66 1.86
C GLU A 113 4.77 24.80 0.58
N LYS A 114 5.85 24.02 0.38
CA LYS A 114 6.62 23.99 -0.89
C LYS A 114 5.72 23.61 -2.08
N LEU A 115 4.78 22.72 -1.87
CA LEU A 115 3.78 22.33 -2.87
C LEU A 115 2.67 23.38 -3.06
N GLY A 116 2.67 24.43 -2.22
CA GLY A 116 1.67 25.49 -2.21
C GLY A 116 0.31 25.01 -1.75
N LEU A 117 0.26 23.99 -0.88
CA LEU A 117 -0.95 23.51 -0.22
C LEU A 117 -1.13 24.25 1.11
N PRO A 118 -2.36 24.53 1.55
CA PRO A 118 -2.61 25.23 2.81
C PRO A 118 -2.38 24.29 4.01
N PHE A 119 -1.28 24.45 4.73
CA PHE A 119 -0.96 23.59 5.89
C PHE A 119 -2.08 23.55 6.94
N GLY A 120 -2.80 24.66 7.12
CA GLY A 120 -3.84 24.78 8.13
C GLY A 120 -5.05 23.84 8.01
N ILE A 121 -5.21 23.15 6.87
CA ILE A 121 -6.28 22.13 6.71
C ILE A 121 -5.92 20.77 7.29
N PHE A 122 -4.62 20.51 7.51
CA PHE A 122 -4.11 19.24 8.05
C PHE A 122 -4.19 19.27 9.57
N GLY A 123 -5.01 18.39 10.14
CA GLY A 123 -5.16 18.28 11.60
C GLY A 123 -4.00 17.49 12.23
N LYS A 124 -3.98 17.48 13.57
CA LYS A 124 -3.06 16.65 14.34
C LYS A 124 -3.28 15.16 14.05
N LEU A 125 -2.21 14.38 14.00
CA LEU A 125 -2.26 12.93 13.90
C LEU A 125 -2.48 12.27 15.26
N HIS A 126 -3.30 11.25 15.27
CA HIS A 126 -3.62 10.45 16.45
C HIS A 126 -3.27 8.98 16.22
N MET A 127 -2.84 8.32 17.28
CA MET A 127 -2.52 6.90 17.22
C MET A 127 -3.78 6.04 17.20
N PRO A 128 -3.72 4.82 16.63
CA PRO A 128 -4.76 3.81 16.80
C PRO A 128 -5.14 3.64 18.27
N SER A 129 -6.33 3.13 18.54
CA SER A 129 -6.96 2.98 19.86
C SER A 129 -7.36 4.29 20.55
N THR A 130 -7.15 5.45 19.91
CA THR A 130 -7.68 6.73 20.42
C THR A 130 -9.21 6.75 20.29
N VAL A 131 -9.90 7.08 21.38
CA VAL A 131 -11.36 7.26 21.37
C VAL A 131 -11.69 8.55 20.64
N VAL A 132 -12.43 8.47 19.56
CA VAL A 132 -12.93 9.63 18.81
C VAL A 132 -14.08 10.28 19.56
N GLY A 133 -15.08 9.51 19.92
CA GLY A 133 -16.27 9.97 20.62
C GLY A 133 -17.37 8.93 20.65
N GLU A 134 -18.57 9.35 21.02
CA GLU A 134 -19.78 8.54 20.92
C GLU A 134 -20.53 8.85 19.63
N LEU A 135 -21.47 7.98 19.27
CA LEU A 135 -22.33 8.21 18.11
C LEU A 135 -23.15 9.50 18.28
N LEU A 136 -23.36 10.24 17.21
CA LEU A 136 -24.29 11.35 17.14
C LEU A 136 -25.71 10.89 17.52
N PRO A 137 -26.55 11.77 18.12
CA PRO A 137 -27.93 11.43 18.53
C PRO A 137 -28.74 10.80 17.39
N GLU A 138 -28.70 11.38 16.20
CA GLU A 138 -29.42 10.90 15.02
C GLU A 138 -28.96 9.51 14.57
N ILE A 139 -27.67 9.19 14.73
CA ILE A 139 -27.13 7.86 14.42
C ILE A 139 -27.60 6.84 15.46
N ARG A 140 -27.56 7.21 16.77
CA ARG A 140 -28.08 6.35 17.85
C ARG A 140 -29.54 5.99 17.65
N GLU A 141 -30.35 6.96 17.23
CA GLU A 141 -31.78 6.73 16.94
C GLU A 141 -31.98 5.72 15.80
N GLN A 142 -31.16 5.86 14.71
CA GLN A 142 -31.25 4.97 13.56
C GLN A 142 -30.82 3.53 13.86
N VAL A 143 -29.72 3.33 14.63
CA VAL A 143 -29.18 2.02 14.90
C VAL A 143 -29.75 1.38 16.18
N GLY A 144 -30.40 2.17 17.04
CA GLY A 144 -31.04 1.68 18.27
C GLY A 144 -30.11 1.45 19.46
N TYR A 145 -28.82 1.86 19.36
CA TYR A 145 -27.86 1.73 20.46
C TYR A 145 -26.81 2.86 20.42
N ASN A 146 -26.03 2.97 21.48
CA ASN A 146 -24.87 3.87 21.54
C ASN A 146 -23.58 3.04 21.72
N CYS A 147 -22.49 3.52 21.12
CA CYS A 147 -21.16 2.97 21.32
C CYS A 147 -20.10 4.06 21.19
N LYS A 148 -18.90 3.75 21.66
CA LYS A 148 -17.72 4.59 21.39
C LYS A 148 -17.14 4.23 20.03
N VAL A 149 -16.80 5.25 19.26
CA VAL A 149 -16.01 5.12 18.02
C VAL A 149 -14.54 5.28 18.40
N VAL A 150 -13.71 4.36 17.93
CA VAL A 150 -12.27 4.30 18.24
C VAL A 150 -11.52 4.28 16.93
N LEU A 151 -10.42 5.03 16.83
CA LEU A 151 -9.51 4.93 15.68
C LEU A 151 -8.93 3.52 15.60
N ALA A 152 -9.21 2.83 14.53
CA ALA A 152 -8.44 1.63 14.14
C ALA A 152 -7.10 2.06 13.53
N ALA A 153 -6.16 1.12 13.34
CA ALA A 153 -5.10 1.33 12.36
C ALA A 153 -5.76 1.32 10.98
N SER A 154 -6.11 2.51 10.46
CA SER A 154 -7.01 2.64 9.33
C SER A 154 -6.37 2.32 7.97
N HIS A 155 -5.03 2.20 7.92
CA HIS A 155 -4.37 1.45 6.86
C HIS A 155 -4.61 -0.06 7.09
N ASP A 156 -5.27 -0.74 6.17
CA ASP A 156 -5.70 -2.14 6.31
C ASP A 156 -4.54 -3.10 6.61
N THR A 157 -3.41 -2.94 5.93
CA THR A 157 -2.19 -3.71 6.23
C THR A 157 -1.64 -3.37 7.63
N GLY A 158 -1.80 -2.11 8.10
CA GLY A 158 -1.43 -1.73 9.46
C GLY A 158 -2.22 -2.51 10.51
N SER A 159 -3.52 -2.74 10.27
CA SER A 159 -4.36 -3.60 11.10
C SER A 159 -4.02 -5.09 10.94
N ALA A 160 -3.79 -5.56 9.72
CA ALA A 160 -3.48 -6.96 9.46
C ALA A 160 -2.18 -7.41 10.17
N VAL A 161 -1.13 -6.58 10.13
CA VAL A 161 0.16 -6.87 10.77
C VAL A 161 0.08 -6.95 12.30
N MET A 162 -0.97 -6.43 12.93
CA MET A 162 -1.20 -6.64 14.38
C MET A 162 -1.35 -8.12 14.77
N THR A 163 -1.70 -8.99 13.83
CA THR A 163 -1.85 -10.44 14.09
C THR A 163 -0.52 -11.20 14.02
N VAL A 164 0.52 -10.56 13.51
CA VAL A 164 1.87 -11.16 13.43
C VAL A 164 2.52 -11.05 14.81
N PRO A 165 3.11 -12.14 15.34
CA PRO A 165 3.90 -12.06 16.56
C PRO A 165 4.99 -11.01 16.46
N ASP A 166 5.15 -10.19 17.50
CA ASP A 166 6.23 -9.20 17.60
C ASP A 166 7.53 -9.91 18.02
N GLU A 167 8.05 -10.72 17.11
CA GLU A 167 9.27 -11.51 17.31
C GLU A 167 10.44 -10.86 16.56
N GLU A 168 11.55 -10.72 17.27
CA GLU A 168 12.81 -10.33 16.63
C GLU A 168 13.24 -11.46 15.68
N GLY A 169 13.44 -11.17 14.39
CA GLY A 169 13.77 -12.18 13.39
C GLY A 169 12.61 -12.63 12.50
N ALA A 170 11.43 -12.05 12.65
CA ALA A 170 10.28 -12.36 11.82
C ALA A 170 10.08 -11.35 10.67
N ILE A 171 9.82 -11.90 9.49
CA ILE A 171 9.28 -11.16 8.34
C ILE A 171 7.78 -11.43 8.26
N TYR A 172 7.00 -10.43 7.87
CA TYR A 172 5.60 -10.63 7.50
C TYR A 172 5.38 -10.43 5.99
N ILE A 173 4.41 -11.15 5.44
CA ILE A 173 3.85 -10.91 4.12
C ILE A 173 2.34 -10.74 4.28
N SER A 174 1.84 -9.52 4.10
CA SER A 174 0.41 -9.28 3.94
C SER A 174 0.04 -9.56 2.49
N SER A 175 -0.47 -10.76 2.25
CA SER A 175 -0.67 -11.32 0.92
C SER A 175 -2.13 -11.15 0.46
N GLY A 176 -2.33 -10.30 -0.53
CA GLY A 176 -3.60 -9.97 -1.16
C GLY A 176 -3.42 -9.62 -2.63
N THR A 177 -4.19 -8.68 -3.14
CA THR A 177 -3.98 -8.08 -4.47
C THR A 177 -2.54 -7.58 -4.63
N TRP A 178 -2.02 -6.90 -3.61
CA TRP A 178 -0.61 -6.63 -3.37
C TRP A 178 -0.06 -7.61 -2.34
N SER A 179 1.25 -7.85 -2.36
CA SER A 179 1.97 -8.48 -1.27
C SER A 179 2.87 -7.43 -0.63
N LEU A 180 2.55 -7.03 0.60
CA LEU A 180 3.36 -6.10 1.37
C LEU A 180 4.26 -6.92 2.29
N MET A 181 5.55 -7.00 1.94
CA MET A 181 6.54 -7.81 2.66
C MET A 181 7.52 -6.95 3.42
N GLY A 182 7.70 -7.20 4.70
CA GLY A 182 8.59 -6.39 5.52
C GLY A 182 8.74 -6.85 6.95
N VAL A 183 9.32 -5.96 7.76
CA VAL A 183 9.62 -6.17 9.18
C VAL A 183 9.14 -4.98 10.00
N LEU A 184 9.02 -5.17 11.32
CA LEU A 184 8.78 -4.09 12.27
C LEU A 184 10.11 -3.51 12.77
N LEU A 185 10.26 -2.19 12.66
CA LEU A 185 11.40 -1.45 13.16
C LEU A 185 10.96 -0.41 14.19
N LYS A 186 11.81 -0.13 15.18
CA LYS A 186 11.55 0.94 16.18
C LYS A 186 11.72 2.34 15.58
N ASN A 187 12.56 2.47 14.57
CA ASN A 187 12.86 3.74 13.91
C ASN A 187 12.82 3.56 12.38
N PRO A 188 12.44 4.59 11.63
CA PRO A 188 12.43 4.53 10.17
C PRO A 188 13.84 4.39 9.61
N ASN A 189 13.97 3.63 8.52
CA ASN A 189 15.20 3.49 7.75
C ASN A 189 15.06 4.29 6.44
N CYS A 190 15.56 5.52 6.45
CA CYS A 190 15.53 6.43 5.30
C CYS A 190 16.90 6.53 4.60
N THR A 191 17.66 5.42 4.56
CA THR A 191 18.97 5.35 3.89
C THR A 191 18.83 5.30 2.36
N ASP A 192 19.89 5.72 1.66
CA ASP A 192 19.96 5.63 0.20
C ASP A 192 19.82 4.17 -0.30
N GLU A 193 20.27 3.18 0.49
CA GLU A 193 20.11 1.76 0.19
C GLU A 193 18.64 1.33 0.25
N ALA A 194 17.91 1.78 1.27
CA ALA A 194 16.48 1.49 1.43
C ALA A 194 15.66 2.11 0.29
N GLU A 195 15.94 3.36 -0.07
CA GLU A 195 15.31 4.05 -1.20
C GLU A 195 15.52 3.28 -2.52
N LYS A 196 16.77 2.97 -2.85
CA LYS A 196 17.13 2.27 -4.09
C LYS A 196 16.53 0.86 -4.20
N ALA A 197 16.34 0.19 -3.08
CA ALA A 197 15.70 -1.12 -3.03
C ALA A 197 14.16 -1.02 -3.04
N GLY A 198 13.57 0.17 -3.01
CA GLY A 198 12.13 0.41 -3.06
C GLY A 198 11.40 0.12 -1.76
N PHE A 199 12.11 0.16 -0.61
CA PHE A 199 11.48 0.03 0.71
C PHE A 199 10.79 1.32 1.14
N THR A 200 9.72 1.16 1.93
CA THR A 200 8.93 2.25 2.49
C THR A 200 8.78 2.08 4.00
N ASN A 201 8.59 3.19 4.73
CA ASN A 201 8.48 3.24 6.19
C ASN A 201 7.09 3.70 6.60
N GLU A 202 6.15 2.79 6.70
CA GLU A 202 4.77 3.11 7.07
C GLU A 202 4.53 2.94 8.57
N GLY A 203 3.61 3.72 9.13
CA GLY A 203 3.28 3.65 10.54
C GLY A 203 2.65 2.30 10.93
N ALA A 204 3.08 1.73 12.06
CA ALA A 204 2.46 0.60 12.70
C ALA A 204 1.50 1.04 13.82
N TYR A 205 0.59 0.15 14.22
CA TYR A 205 -0.46 0.40 15.22
C TYR A 205 0.09 0.82 16.60
N ASN A 206 1.29 0.35 16.97
CA ASN A 206 1.94 0.61 18.25
C ASN A 206 2.94 1.78 18.19
N GLY A 207 3.01 2.50 17.07
CA GLY A 207 3.97 3.57 16.83
C GLY A 207 5.34 3.10 16.31
N ASP A 208 5.53 1.80 16.10
CA ASP A 208 6.68 1.28 15.35
C ASP A 208 6.54 1.61 13.87
N VAL A 209 7.51 1.19 13.08
CA VAL A 209 7.56 1.39 11.64
C VAL A 209 7.42 0.04 10.95
N ARG A 210 6.48 -0.09 10.05
CA ARG A 210 6.42 -1.17 9.08
C ARG A 210 7.39 -0.82 7.95
N PHE A 211 8.59 -1.38 8.01
CA PHE A 211 9.59 -1.25 6.95
C PHE A 211 9.34 -2.36 5.94
N LEU A 212 8.78 -2.00 4.80
CA LEU A 212 8.24 -2.96 3.85
C LEU A 212 8.51 -2.58 2.39
N LYS A 213 8.32 -3.55 1.51
CA LYS A 213 8.33 -3.40 0.05
C LYS A 213 6.97 -3.84 -0.51
N ASN A 214 6.42 -3.07 -1.44
CA ASN A 214 5.24 -3.45 -2.20
C ASN A 214 5.66 -4.36 -3.35
N ILE A 215 5.13 -5.56 -3.37
CA ILE A 215 5.35 -6.57 -4.41
C ILE A 215 4.01 -6.79 -5.11
N THR A 216 4.01 -6.90 -6.43
CA THR A 216 2.78 -7.26 -7.14
C THR A 216 2.37 -8.68 -6.74
N GLY A 217 1.24 -8.78 -6.06
CA GLY A 217 0.72 -10.04 -5.53
C GLY A 217 -0.26 -10.73 -6.48
N PHE A 218 -1.43 -11.14 -5.95
CA PHE A 218 -2.43 -11.86 -6.72
C PHE A 218 -3.16 -11.01 -7.78
N TRP A 219 -2.85 -9.72 -7.90
CA TRP A 219 -3.40 -8.86 -8.96
C TRP A 219 -3.27 -9.47 -10.35
N ILE A 220 -2.08 -9.99 -10.68
CA ILE A 220 -1.85 -10.61 -12.00
C ILE A 220 -2.77 -11.81 -12.20
N VAL A 221 -2.89 -12.68 -11.18
CA VAL A 221 -3.76 -13.86 -11.23
C VAL A 221 -5.23 -13.48 -11.35
N GLN A 222 -5.67 -12.43 -10.64
CA GLN A 222 -7.04 -11.91 -10.70
C GLN A 222 -7.36 -11.38 -12.11
N GLN A 223 -6.46 -10.59 -12.69
CA GLN A 223 -6.63 -10.05 -14.04
C GLN A 223 -6.61 -11.15 -15.11
N LEU A 224 -5.72 -12.14 -14.99
CA LEU A 224 -5.73 -13.29 -15.89
C LEU A 224 -7.06 -14.05 -15.81
N ARG A 225 -7.61 -14.25 -14.61
CA ARG A 225 -8.89 -14.92 -14.43
C ARG A 225 -10.07 -14.15 -15.03
N GLU A 226 -10.03 -12.82 -15.01
CA GLU A 226 -11.07 -11.97 -15.60
C GLU A 226 -11.00 -11.92 -17.12
N GLN A 227 -9.79 -11.96 -17.67
CA GLN A 227 -9.56 -11.75 -19.11
C GLN A 227 -9.46 -13.05 -19.92
N ILE A 228 -9.09 -14.17 -19.29
CA ILE A 228 -9.04 -15.49 -19.93
C ILE A 228 -10.22 -16.31 -19.42
N PRO A 229 -10.88 -17.11 -20.27
CA PRO A 229 -12.00 -17.96 -19.87
C PRO A 229 -11.52 -19.14 -19.01
N ILE A 230 -11.03 -18.84 -17.81
CA ILE A 230 -10.68 -19.82 -16.79
C ILE A 230 -11.92 -20.02 -15.92
N ALA A 231 -12.59 -21.16 -16.09
CA ALA A 231 -13.81 -21.47 -15.35
C ALA A 231 -13.56 -21.92 -13.90
N GLU A 232 -12.32 -22.23 -13.59
CA GLU A 232 -11.89 -22.81 -12.32
C GLU A 232 -11.77 -21.79 -11.20
N GLY A 233 -11.90 -22.25 -9.97
CA GLY A 233 -11.59 -21.47 -8.77
C GLY A 233 -10.08 -21.31 -8.54
N PHE A 234 -9.71 -20.44 -7.61
CA PHE A 234 -8.28 -20.21 -7.32
C PHE A 234 -7.52 -21.48 -6.90
N GLY A 235 -8.20 -22.43 -6.23
CA GLY A 235 -7.60 -23.72 -5.85
C GLY A 235 -7.26 -24.59 -7.04
N GLU A 236 -8.17 -24.68 -8.01
CA GLU A 236 -7.94 -25.42 -9.26
C GLU A 236 -6.86 -24.77 -10.11
N MET A 237 -6.81 -23.42 -10.17
CA MET A 237 -5.74 -22.68 -10.87
C MET A 237 -4.36 -23.02 -10.27
N CYS A 238 -4.25 -23.14 -8.94
CA CYS A 238 -3.02 -23.60 -8.27
C CYS A 238 -2.66 -25.01 -8.68
N ALA A 239 -3.62 -25.94 -8.64
CA ALA A 239 -3.40 -27.34 -9.01
C ALA A 239 -3.02 -27.52 -10.50
N MET A 240 -3.56 -26.69 -11.39
CA MET A 240 -3.16 -26.64 -12.80
C MET A 240 -1.72 -26.16 -12.96
N ALA A 241 -1.37 -25.06 -12.29
CA ALA A 241 -0.03 -24.49 -12.32
C ALA A 241 1.02 -25.49 -11.80
N GLU A 242 0.77 -26.13 -10.66
CA GLU A 242 1.63 -27.12 -10.06
C GLU A 242 1.91 -28.32 -11.00
N LYS A 243 0.90 -28.79 -11.71
CA LYS A 243 1.01 -29.91 -12.66
C LYS A 243 1.62 -29.52 -14.00
N SER A 244 1.82 -28.23 -14.27
CA SER A 244 2.27 -27.73 -15.58
C SER A 244 3.70 -28.09 -15.93
N GLY A 245 4.54 -28.36 -14.94
CA GLY A 245 5.99 -28.60 -15.08
C GLY A 245 6.76 -27.36 -15.57
N TYR A 246 6.19 -26.17 -15.42
CA TYR A 246 6.85 -24.90 -15.76
C TYR A 246 7.29 -24.20 -14.47
N ASP A 247 8.57 -23.92 -14.35
CA ASP A 247 9.22 -23.41 -13.15
C ASP A 247 9.96 -22.07 -13.36
N THR A 248 9.87 -21.50 -14.56
CA THR A 248 10.55 -20.23 -14.85
C THR A 248 9.77 -19.06 -14.24
N PRO A 249 10.38 -18.28 -13.31
CA PRO A 249 9.71 -17.20 -12.62
C PRO A 249 9.51 -15.97 -13.52
N LEU A 250 8.34 -15.38 -13.47
CA LEU A 250 8.04 -14.07 -14.02
C LEU A 250 8.63 -12.98 -13.12
N ASP A 251 9.16 -11.90 -13.69
CA ASP A 251 9.39 -10.66 -12.91
C ASP A 251 8.04 -9.97 -12.67
N VAL A 252 7.43 -10.28 -11.53
CA VAL A 252 6.10 -9.76 -11.15
C VAL A 252 6.09 -8.27 -10.85
N ASN A 253 7.26 -7.65 -10.64
CA ASN A 253 7.38 -6.24 -10.30
C ASN A 253 7.62 -5.34 -11.53
N SER A 254 7.61 -5.92 -12.74
CA SER A 254 7.73 -5.16 -13.98
C SER A 254 6.59 -4.12 -14.12
N GLU A 255 6.94 -2.91 -14.52
CA GLU A 255 5.96 -1.84 -14.79
C GLU A 255 4.91 -2.24 -15.85
N LEU A 256 5.26 -3.13 -16.77
CA LEU A 256 4.33 -3.67 -17.77
C LEU A 256 3.12 -4.39 -17.16
N LEU A 257 3.23 -4.87 -15.91
CA LEU A 257 2.19 -5.65 -15.23
C LEU A 257 1.33 -4.80 -14.27
N PHE A 258 1.62 -3.51 -14.14
CA PHE A 258 0.92 -2.65 -13.18
C PHE A 258 -0.56 -2.44 -13.55
N SER A 259 -0.84 -2.07 -14.80
CA SER A 259 -2.22 -1.83 -15.28
C SER A 259 -2.32 -2.01 -16.81
N PRO A 260 -1.98 -3.17 -17.37
CA PRO A 260 -2.08 -3.40 -18.81
C PRO A 260 -3.54 -3.58 -19.23
N GLU A 261 -3.87 -3.20 -20.45
CA GLU A 261 -5.19 -3.51 -21.06
C GLU A 261 -5.40 -5.02 -21.21
N ASN A 262 -4.33 -5.77 -21.49
CA ASN A 262 -4.36 -7.23 -21.62
C ASN A 262 -3.20 -7.84 -20.79
N MET A 263 -3.56 -8.44 -19.66
CA MET A 263 -2.60 -9.03 -18.72
C MET A 263 -1.90 -10.26 -19.31
N GLU A 264 -2.58 -11.09 -20.08
CA GLU A 264 -1.94 -12.26 -20.72
C GLU A 264 -0.81 -11.84 -21.64
N GLN A 265 -1.07 -10.87 -22.52
CA GLN A 265 -0.04 -10.35 -23.44
C GLN A 265 1.10 -9.67 -22.68
N ALA A 266 0.81 -8.94 -21.62
CA ALA A 266 1.83 -8.29 -20.79
C ALA A 266 2.74 -9.32 -20.10
N VAL A 267 2.18 -10.40 -19.56
CA VAL A 267 2.96 -11.51 -18.95
C VAL A 267 3.82 -12.21 -20.01
N LEU A 268 3.26 -12.53 -21.18
CA LEU A 268 4.03 -13.17 -22.27
C LEU A 268 5.17 -12.26 -22.75
N HIS A 269 4.92 -10.98 -22.90
CA HIS A 269 5.93 -10.00 -23.32
C HIS A 269 7.03 -9.85 -22.26
N GLN A 270 6.67 -9.80 -20.95
CA GLN A 270 7.65 -9.75 -19.89
C GLN A 270 8.54 -10.99 -19.86
N LEU A 271 7.97 -12.18 -20.04
CA LEU A 271 8.73 -13.44 -20.15
C LEU A 271 9.68 -13.44 -21.36
N GLU A 272 9.25 -12.89 -22.50
CA GLU A 272 10.09 -12.72 -23.68
C GLU A 272 11.27 -11.79 -23.41
N ILE A 273 11.05 -10.63 -22.75
CA ILE A 273 12.13 -9.72 -22.34
C ILE A 273 13.15 -10.43 -21.43
N GLN A 274 12.67 -11.31 -20.54
CA GLN A 274 13.55 -12.10 -19.66
C GLN A 274 14.29 -13.22 -20.39
N GLY A 275 14.01 -13.49 -21.67
CA GLY A 275 14.54 -14.65 -22.42
C GLY A 275 14.01 -15.99 -21.91
N ALA A 276 12.86 -15.99 -21.24
CA ALA A 276 12.22 -17.17 -20.67
C ALA A 276 11.54 -18.05 -21.75
N PRO A 277 11.42 -19.38 -21.55
CA PRO A 277 10.66 -20.24 -22.42
C PRO A 277 9.20 -19.78 -22.48
N LYS A 278 8.64 -19.70 -23.70
CA LYS A 278 7.24 -19.28 -23.87
C LYS A 278 6.28 -20.31 -23.26
N PRO A 279 5.36 -19.92 -22.35
CA PRO A 279 4.29 -20.78 -21.87
C PRO A 279 3.44 -21.34 -23.02
N LYS A 280 3.12 -22.63 -22.98
CA LYS A 280 2.33 -23.32 -24.02
C LYS A 280 0.82 -23.29 -23.75
N ASN A 281 0.43 -23.00 -22.54
CA ASN A 281 -0.95 -22.97 -22.08
C ASN A 281 -1.10 -22.13 -20.80
N VAL A 282 -2.36 -21.91 -20.38
CA VAL A 282 -2.70 -21.12 -19.20
C VAL A 282 -2.08 -21.68 -17.91
N ALA A 283 -1.96 -23.01 -17.77
CA ALA A 283 -1.36 -23.62 -16.58
C ALA A 283 0.12 -23.21 -16.42
N GLN A 284 0.89 -23.19 -17.51
CA GLN A 284 2.28 -22.72 -17.51
C GLN A 284 2.39 -21.21 -17.30
N LEU A 285 1.42 -20.43 -17.83
CA LEU A 285 1.34 -18.99 -17.60
C LEU A 285 1.14 -18.69 -16.11
N LEU A 286 0.18 -19.38 -15.48
CA LEU A 286 -0.07 -19.24 -14.03
C LEU A 286 1.12 -19.68 -13.19
N ALA A 287 1.80 -20.77 -13.58
CA ALA A 287 2.98 -21.26 -12.89
C ALA A 287 4.09 -20.20 -12.89
N SER A 288 4.34 -19.53 -14.04
CA SER A 288 5.33 -18.45 -14.10
C SER A 288 5.05 -17.32 -13.10
N VAL A 289 3.77 -16.97 -12.91
CA VAL A 289 3.36 -15.93 -11.93
C VAL A 289 3.62 -16.40 -10.50
N TYR A 290 3.22 -17.62 -10.15
CA TYR A 290 3.40 -18.13 -8.77
C TYR A 290 4.88 -18.31 -8.40
N HIS A 291 5.69 -18.84 -9.32
CA HIS A 291 7.15 -18.87 -9.15
C HIS A 291 7.75 -17.47 -9.07
N GLY A 292 7.25 -16.52 -9.86
CA GLY A 292 7.67 -15.13 -9.83
C GLY A 292 7.39 -14.45 -8.49
N MET A 293 6.22 -14.71 -7.89
CA MET A 293 5.90 -14.20 -6.55
C MET A 293 6.87 -14.74 -5.50
N ALA A 294 7.08 -16.06 -5.47
CA ALA A 294 7.98 -16.70 -4.51
C ALA A 294 9.44 -16.22 -4.67
N LYS A 295 9.89 -16.08 -5.92
CA LYS A 295 11.22 -15.51 -6.19
C LYS A 295 11.34 -14.08 -5.71
N SER A 296 10.33 -13.25 -5.92
CA SER A 296 10.33 -11.87 -5.45
C SER A 296 10.36 -11.79 -3.91
N TYR A 297 9.72 -12.73 -3.21
CA TYR A 297 9.81 -12.83 -1.75
C TYR A 297 11.22 -13.19 -1.30
N HIS A 298 11.85 -14.20 -1.94
CA HIS A 298 13.24 -14.54 -1.68
C HIS A 298 14.19 -13.35 -1.87
N ASP A 299 14.10 -12.67 -3.02
CA ASP A 299 14.95 -11.51 -3.31
C ASP A 299 14.76 -10.40 -2.25
N THR A 300 13.51 -10.22 -1.77
CA THR A 300 13.20 -9.25 -0.72
C THR A 300 13.78 -9.65 0.64
N VAL A 301 13.85 -10.95 1.00
CA VAL A 301 14.55 -11.40 2.21
C VAL A 301 16.01 -10.98 2.16
N ILE A 302 16.71 -11.27 1.05
CA ILE A 302 18.12 -10.91 0.87
C ILE A 302 18.33 -9.39 1.00
N GLU A 303 17.45 -8.58 0.40
CA GLU A 303 17.51 -7.13 0.50
C GLU A 303 17.27 -6.64 1.94
N LEU A 304 16.27 -7.21 2.65
CA LEU A 304 15.99 -6.89 4.06
C LEU A 304 17.20 -7.18 4.94
N GLU A 305 17.79 -8.37 4.84
CA GLU A 305 18.98 -8.77 5.60
C GLU A 305 20.16 -7.82 5.35
N LYS A 306 20.40 -7.51 4.07
CA LYS A 306 21.46 -6.58 3.68
C LYS A 306 21.28 -5.18 4.25
N ILE A 307 20.04 -4.64 4.22
CA ILE A 307 19.75 -3.26 4.63
C ILE A 307 19.66 -3.15 6.14
N THR A 308 19.00 -4.09 6.81
CA THR A 308 18.81 -4.07 8.27
C THR A 308 20.01 -4.60 9.04
N LYS A 309 20.94 -5.32 8.37
CA LYS A 309 22.07 -6.03 8.98
C LYS A 309 21.63 -7.08 10.01
N LYS A 310 20.47 -7.69 9.79
CA LYS A 310 19.87 -8.76 10.59
C LYS A 310 19.60 -9.96 9.71
N THR A 311 19.54 -11.15 10.29
CA THR A 311 19.03 -12.37 9.67
C THR A 311 17.60 -12.63 10.13
N TYR A 312 16.83 -13.28 9.28
CA TYR A 312 15.41 -13.58 9.53
C TYR A 312 15.20 -15.07 9.28
N ASP A 313 14.62 -15.75 10.25
CA ASP A 313 14.41 -17.21 10.25
C ASP A 313 12.95 -17.63 10.12
N THR A 314 12.03 -16.64 10.12
CA THR A 314 10.60 -16.92 10.08
C THR A 314 9.88 -15.92 9.18
N ILE A 315 8.97 -16.43 8.33
CA ILE A 315 8.07 -15.63 7.49
C ILE A 315 6.62 -15.93 7.88
N TYR A 316 5.89 -14.92 8.36
CA TYR A 316 4.46 -15.00 8.62
C TYR A 316 3.68 -14.49 7.42
N ILE A 317 2.89 -15.37 6.78
CA ILE A 317 2.03 -14.99 5.65
C ILE A 317 0.61 -14.81 6.17
N ILE A 318 0.06 -13.61 6.03
CA ILE A 318 -1.28 -13.21 6.47
C ILE A 318 -2.11 -12.71 5.28
N GLY A 319 -3.41 -12.52 5.47
CA GLY A 319 -4.34 -12.10 4.43
C GLY A 319 -4.89 -13.26 3.60
N GLY A 320 -5.69 -12.94 2.57
CA GLY A 320 -6.36 -13.94 1.74
C GLY A 320 -5.41 -14.86 0.98
N GLY A 321 -4.25 -14.33 0.57
CA GLY A 321 -3.22 -15.10 -0.13
C GLY A 321 -2.56 -16.19 0.71
N SER A 322 -2.63 -16.12 2.04
CA SER A 322 -2.11 -17.15 2.95
C SER A 322 -2.79 -18.52 2.75
N GLN A 323 -3.96 -18.55 2.12
CA GLN A 323 -4.67 -19.78 1.77
C GLN A 323 -4.13 -20.45 0.50
N ASN A 324 -3.25 -19.80 -0.24
CA ASN A 324 -2.63 -20.35 -1.44
C ASN A 324 -1.45 -21.26 -1.07
N THR A 325 -1.73 -22.56 -0.96
CA THR A 325 -0.74 -23.56 -0.53
C THR A 325 0.42 -23.71 -1.51
N LEU A 326 0.22 -23.45 -2.81
CA LEU A 326 1.29 -23.51 -3.81
C LEU A 326 2.29 -22.36 -3.60
N VAL A 327 1.81 -21.11 -3.47
CA VAL A 327 2.70 -19.96 -3.22
C VAL A 327 3.43 -20.12 -1.90
N ASN A 328 2.75 -20.58 -0.84
CA ASN A 328 3.39 -20.80 0.46
C ASN A 328 4.54 -21.82 0.35
N ARG A 329 4.30 -22.97 -0.30
CA ARG A 329 5.32 -23.99 -0.51
C ARG A 329 6.47 -23.48 -1.38
N LEU A 330 6.17 -22.79 -2.49
CA LEU A 330 7.21 -22.18 -3.32
C LEU A 330 8.01 -21.13 -2.54
N THR A 331 7.35 -20.34 -1.68
CA THR A 331 8.05 -19.38 -0.83
C THR A 331 9.06 -20.10 0.08
N GLU A 332 8.66 -21.18 0.76
CA GLU A 332 9.55 -22.00 1.57
C GLU A 332 10.70 -22.56 0.74
N GLU A 333 10.44 -23.14 -0.45
CA GLU A 333 11.45 -23.70 -1.34
C GLU A 333 12.48 -22.65 -1.81
N TYR A 334 12.05 -21.41 -2.07
CA TYR A 334 12.95 -20.35 -2.54
C TYR A 334 13.71 -19.67 -1.39
N THR A 335 13.12 -19.57 -0.20
CA THR A 335 13.74 -18.83 0.92
C THR A 335 14.59 -19.72 1.84
N GLY A 336 14.44 -21.05 1.77
CA GLY A 336 15.15 -22.02 2.60
C GLY A 336 14.43 -22.30 3.88
#